data_1077eab7e4cfca5f247fa46c8a49448a
#
_entry.id   1077eab7e4cfca5f247fa46c8a49448a
#
_cell.length_a   1.000
_cell.length_b   1.000
_cell.length_c   1.000
_cell.angle_alpha   90.00
_cell.angle_beta   90.00
_cell.angle_gamma   90.00
#
_symmetry.space_group_name_H-M   'P 1'
#
loop_
_entity.id
_entity.type
_entity.pdbx_description
1 polymer ?
#
loop_
_entity_poly.entity_id
_entity_poly.type
_entity_poly.pdbx_seq_one_letter_code
_entity_poly.pdbx_strand_id
1 'polypeptide(L)'
;MDYADLYFDQDGTPKSATYDDIYYSQGLGHAECHHAFIAPNRLPERFRALRAQQHFTIGETGFGTGLNFMVAWQTFLEHAPADARLTFVSCEKYPIAPAELARSHQHWPELRSLALALQAQYPPPLAGFHLLEFGRVNLLLLLDDAASALAELTAQVDAWFLDGFSPVKNPAMWSPELFD
;
A
#
# COMPACT_ATOMS: atom_id res chain seq x y z
N MET A 1 18.74 0.09 -5.12
CA MET A 1 17.80 -0.68 -5.95
C MET A 1 17.30 0.18 -7.09
N ASP A 2 16.69 -0.41 -8.12
CA ASP A 2 16.17 0.36 -9.25
C ASP A 2 14.74 0.83 -8.97
N TYR A 3 14.34 1.94 -9.58
CA TYR A 3 12.94 2.33 -9.65
C TYR A 3 12.14 1.41 -10.58
N ALA A 4 10.83 1.36 -10.39
CA ALA A 4 9.91 0.69 -11.31
C ALA A 4 10.04 1.28 -12.72
N ASP A 5 10.06 0.41 -13.71
CA ASP A 5 9.90 0.80 -15.11
C ASP A 5 8.41 1.01 -15.39
N LEU A 6 7.96 2.25 -15.15
CA LEU A 6 6.57 2.65 -15.21
C LEU A 6 6.35 3.61 -16.37
N TYR A 7 5.28 3.42 -17.10
CA TYR A 7 4.79 4.37 -18.10
C TYR A 7 3.29 4.62 -17.94
N PHE A 8 2.83 5.73 -18.49
CA PHE A 8 1.40 6.05 -18.52
C PHE A 8 0.87 5.84 -19.94
N ASP A 9 -0.23 5.09 -20.05
CA ASP A 9 -0.89 4.91 -21.36
C ASP A 9 -1.61 6.19 -21.83
N GLN A 10 -2.32 6.07 -22.96
CA GLN A 10 -3.01 7.23 -23.57
C GLN A 10 -4.08 7.82 -22.66
N ASP A 11 -4.67 7.01 -21.79
CA ASP A 11 -5.71 7.42 -20.85
C ASP A 11 -5.12 7.87 -19.50
N GLY A 12 -3.79 7.83 -19.35
CA GLY A 12 -3.09 8.21 -18.13
C GLY A 12 -3.03 7.12 -17.06
N THR A 13 -3.40 5.88 -17.41
CA THR A 13 -3.27 4.73 -16.48
C THR A 13 -1.81 4.32 -16.32
N PRO A 14 -1.29 4.22 -15.08
CA PRO A 14 0.07 3.77 -14.85
C PRO A 14 0.20 2.27 -15.09
N LYS A 15 1.20 1.89 -15.88
CA LYS A 15 1.53 0.51 -16.24
C LYS A 15 2.97 0.17 -15.94
N SER A 16 3.20 -1.05 -15.49
CA SER A 16 4.53 -1.62 -15.38
C SER A 16 4.96 -2.16 -16.75
N ALA A 17 6.11 -1.70 -17.25
CA ALA A 17 6.71 -2.28 -18.45
C ALA A 17 7.29 -3.68 -18.17
N THR A 18 7.81 -3.90 -16.96
CA THR A 18 8.37 -5.19 -16.53
C THR A 18 7.33 -6.30 -16.50
N TYR A 19 6.12 -6.01 -15.98
CA TYR A 19 5.07 -7.01 -15.79
C TYR A 19 3.95 -6.93 -16.82
N ASP A 20 3.97 -5.90 -17.70
CA ASP A 20 2.91 -5.60 -18.68
C ASP A 20 1.51 -5.60 -18.02
N ASP A 21 1.41 -4.97 -16.85
CA ASP A 21 0.19 -4.90 -16.05
C ASP A 21 -0.07 -3.49 -15.52
N ILE A 22 -1.33 -3.20 -15.16
CA ILE A 22 -1.74 -1.90 -14.62
C ILE A 22 -1.57 -1.89 -13.10
N TYR A 23 -1.24 -0.72 -12.54
CA TYR A 23 -1.22 -0.53 -11.08
C TYR A 23 -2.63 -0.36 -10.51
N TYR A 24 -3.55 0.24 -11.26
CA TYR A 24 -4.97 0.40 -10.90
C TYR A 24 -5.76 0.82 -12.15
N SER A 25 -7.07 0.60 -12.15
CA SER A 25 -7.96 1.07 -13.20
C SER A 25 -8.26 2.55 -13.04
N GLN A 26 -8.10 3.33 -14.10
CA GLN A 26 -8.34 4.76 -14.09
C GLN A 26 -9.77 5.10 -13.64
N GLY A 27 -9.89 6.02 -12.67
CA GLY A 27 -11.17 6.47 -12.12
C GLY A 27 -11.88 5.44 -11.23
N LEU A 28 -11.40 4.20 -11.14
CA LEU A 28 -12.00 3.14 -10.33
C LEU A 28 -11.12 2.69 -9.16
N GLY A 29 -9.82 3.01 -9.16
CA GLY A 29 -8.85 2.47 -8.19
C GLY A 29 -9.28 2.60 -6.73
N HIS A 30 -9.86 3.75 -6.33
CA HIS A 30 -10.41 3.93 -4.97
C HIS A 30 -11.57 2.95 -4.68
N ALA A 31 -12.50 2.80 -5.63
CA ALA A 31 -13.63 1.88 -5.50
C ALA A 31 -13.18 0.41 -5.53
N GLU A 32 -12.19 0.08 -6.35
CA GLU A 32 -11.56 -1.25 -6.41
C GLU A 32 -10.90 -1.61 -5.08
N CYS A 33 -10.11 -0.71 -4.50
CA CYS A 33 -9.51 -0.89 -3.18
C CYS A 33 -10.59 -1.13 -2.11
N HIS A 34 -11.66 -0.35 -2.15
CA HIS A 34 -12.75 -0.49 -1.21
C HIS A 34 -13.42 -1.87 -1.34
N HIS A 35 -13.67 -2.31 -2.57
CA HIS A 35 -14.32 -3.58 -2.87
C HIS A 35 -13.42 -4.79 -2.56
N ALA A 36 -12.13 -4.70 -2.90
CA ALA A 36 -11.20 -5.83 -2.76
C ALA A 36 -10.65 -5.98 -1.33
N PHE A 37 -10.44 -4.88 -0.61
CA PHE A 37 -9.68 -4.90 0.65
C PHE A 37 -10.44 -4.32 1.85
N ILE A 38 -11.06 -3.15 1.70
CA ILE A 38 -11.68 -2.46 2.85
C ILE A 38 -12.93 -3.20 3.33
N ALA A 39 -13.86 -3.47 2.41
CA ALA A 39 -15.15 -4.10 2.74
C ALA A 39 -15.00 -5.58 3.14
N PRO A 40 -14.24 -6.44 2.42
CA PRO A 40 -14.07 -7.84 2.81
C PRO A 40 -13.37 -8.01 4.17
N ASN A 41 -12.41 -7.15 4.50
CA ASN A 41 -11.77 -7.13 5.81
C ASN A 41 -12.63 -6.45 6.90
N ARG A 42 -13.80 -5.87 6.55
CA ARG A 42 -14.71 -5.18 7.46
C ARG A 42 -14.00 -4.09 8.26
N LEU A 43 -13.11 -3.34 7.61
CA LEU A 43 -12.25 -2.39 8.31
C LEU A 43 -13.02 -1.27 9.03
N PRO A 44 -14.08 -0.66 8.47
CA PRO A 44 -14.85 0.36 9.17
C PRO A 44 -15.41 -0.12 10.51
N GLU A 45 -15.98 -1.33 10.57
CA GLU A 45 -16.52 -1.93 11.79
C GLU A 45 -15.42 -2.29 12.77
N ARG A 46 -14.34 -2.90 12.29
CA ARG A 46 -13.20 -3.29 13.13
C ARG A 46 -12.51 -2.09 13.73
N PHE A 47 -12.34 -1.01 12.96
CA PHE A 47 -11.76 0.24 13.46
C PHE A 47 -12.65 0.90 14.51
N ARG A 48 -13.98 0.94 14.34
CA ARG A 48 -14.90 1.44 15.38
C ARG A 48 -14.85 0.63 16.66
N ALA A 49 -14.58 -0.66 16.56
CA ALA A 49 -14.52 -1.58 17.70
C ALA A 49 -13.20 -1.51 18.48
N LEU A 50 -12.19 -0.78 18.00
CA LEU A 50 -10.93 -0.61 18.71
C LEU A 50 -11.14 0.08 20.06
N ARG A 51 -10.39 -0.37 21.06
CA ARG A 51 -10.32 0.30 22.36
C ARG A 51 -9.33 1.48 22.28
N ALA A 52 -9.41 2.37 23.28
CA ALA A 52 -8.41 3.40 23.51
C ALA A 52 -6.98 2.80 23.50
N GLN A 53 -6.06 3.47 22.79
CA GLN A 53 -4.65 3.06 22.67
C GLN A 53 -4.41 1.68 22.02
N GLN A 54 -5.44 1.04 21.47
CA GLN A 54 -5.28 -0.22 20.76
C GLN A 54 -4.59 0.01 19.42
N HIS A 55 -3.74 -0.94 19.06
CA HIS A 55 -3.02 -0.97 17.79
C HIS A 55 -3.72 -1.92 16.81
N PHE A 56 -3.76 -1.53 15.53
CA PHE A 56 -4.22 -2.36 14.43
C PHE A 56 -3.13 -2.42 13.35
N THR A 57 -2.85 -3.61 12.85
CA THR A 57 -1.81 -3.81 11.83
C THR A 57 -2.43 -4.37 10.55
N ILE A 58 -2.15 -3.73 9.43
CA ILE A 58 -2.47 -4.22 8.08
C ILE A 58 -1.16 -4.63 7.41
N GLY A 59 -1.13 -5.82 6.79
CA GLY A 59 -0.05 -6.27 5.94
C GLY A 59 -0.45 -6.21 4.47
N GLU A 60 0.46 -5.86 3.58
CA GLU A 60 0.26 -5.80 2.13
C GLU A 60 1.47 -6.38 1.41
N THR A 61 1.23 -7.06 0.29
CA THR A 61 2.30 -7.72 -0.48
C THR A 61 2.90 -6.87 -1.61
N GLY A 62 2.26 -5.78 -2.02
CA GLY A 62 2.76 -4.89 -3.07
C GLY A 62 2.29 -3.45 -2.86
N PHE A 63 3.23 -2.53 -2.54
CA PHE A 63 2.89 -1.13 -2.24
C PHE A 63 2.42 -0.35 -3.47
N GLY A 64 3.07 -0.56 -4.61
CA GLY A 64 2.76 0.13 -5.86
C GLY A 64 2.72 1.65 -5.70
N THR A 65 1.57 2.24 -6.01
CA THR A 65 1.34 3.68 -5.87
C THR A 65 0.97 4.12 -4.45
N GLY A 66 0.80 3.19 -3.51
CA GLY A 66 0.36 3.46 -2.15
C GLY A 66 -1.13 3.80 -2.03
N LEU A 67 -1.93 3.50 -3.06
CA LEU A 67 -3.36 3.77 -3.05
C LEU A 67 -4.07 3.05 -1.89
N ASN A 68 -3.83 1.74 -1.74
CA ASN A 68 -4.44 0.94 -0.68
C ASN A 68 -4.09 1.46 0.72
N PHE A 69 -2.83 1.87 0.92
CA PHE A 69 -2.40 2.52 2.15
C PHE A 69 -3.19 3.81 2.42
N MET A 70 -3.31 4.70 1.45
CA MET A 70 -4.02 5.97 1.63
C MET A 70 -5.51 5.76 1.89
N VAL A 71 -6.16 4.80 1.22
CA VAL A 71 -7.58 4.46 1.45
C VAL A 71 -7.78 3.84 2.83
N ALA A 72 -6.89 2.94 3.26
CA ALA A 72 -6.92 2.39 4.61
C ALA A 72 -6.67 3.46 5.68
N TRP A 73 -5.73 4.36 5.44
CA TRP A 73 -5.44 5.50 6.30
C TRP A 73 -6.65 6.42 6.46
N GLN A 74 -7.29 6.83 5.34
CA GLN A 74 -8.53 7.62 5.38
C GLN A 74 -9.61 6.91 6.18
N THR A 75 -9.87 5.63 5.86
CA THR A 75 -10.87 4.81 6.57
C THR A 75 -10.60 4.73 8.07
N PHE A 76 -9.32 4.60 8.46
CA PHE A 76 -8.92 4.58 9.86
C PHE A 76 -9.19 5.92 10.56
N LEU A 77 -8.85 7.03 9.93
CA LEU A 77 -9.11 8.36 10.50
C LEU A 77 -10.60 8.64 10.70
N GLU A 78 -11.44 8.13 9.81
CA GLU A 78 -12.90 8.32 9.84
C GLU A 78 -13.60 7.47 10.90
N HIS A 79 -13.03 6.31 11.24
CA HIS A 79 -13.76 5.31 12.02
C HIS A 79 -13.13 4.94 13.36
N ALA A 80 -11.81 5.02 13.49
CA ALA A 80 -11.14 4.60 14.71
C ALA A 80 -11.18 5.64 15.83
N PRO A 81 -11.18 5.23 17.11
CA PRO A 81 -10.99 6.14 18.25
C PRO A 81 -9.74 7.02 18.08
N ALA A 82 -9.80 8.23 18.61
CA ALA A 82 -8.76 9.26 18.40
C ALA A 82 -7.36 8.86 18.88
N ASP A 83 -7.26 7.98 19.85
CA ASP A 83 -6.02 7.47 20.46
C ASP A 83 -5.62 6.07 20.02
N ALA A 84 -6.42 5.42 19.16
CA ALA A 84 -6.02 4.18 18.49
C ALA A 84 -4.90 4.46 17.46
N ARG A 85 -4.11 3.44 17.14
CA ARG A 85 -2.99 3.54 16.20
C ARG A 85 -3.12 2.49 15.10
N LEU A 86 -2.69 2.86 13.88
CA LEU A 86 -2.58 1.98 12.74
C LEU A 86 -1.11 1.84 12.35
N THR A 87 -0.66 0.63 12.09
CA THR A 87 0.55 0.36 11.31
C THR A 87 0.16 -0.36 10.03
N PHE A 88 0.56 0.21 8.91
CA PHE A 88 0.45 -0.42 7.60
C PHE A 88 1.85 -0.90 7.19
N VAL A 89 2.00 -2.20 6.97
CA VAL A 89 3.25 -2.84 6.56
C VAL A 89 3.10 -3.24 5.11
N SER A 90 3.96 -2.77 4.23
CA SER A 90 3.89 -3.13 2.81
C SER A 90 5.28 -3.41 2.24
N CYS A 91 5.36 -4.37 1.32
CA CYS A 91 6.58 -4.70 0.60
C CYS A 91 6.55 -4.04 -0.79
N GLU A 92 7.72 -3.65 -1.29
CA GLU A 92 7.85 -3.14 -2.66
C GLU A 92 9.25 -3.44 -3.19
N LYS A 93 9.31 -4.17 -4.27
CA LYS A 93 10.58 -4.56 -4.89
C LYS A 93 11.15 -3.48 -5.81
N TYR A 94 10.28 -2.73 -6.48
CA TYR A 94 10.64 -1.69 -7.41
C TYR A 94 9.86 -0.42 -7.09
N PRO A 95 10.33 0.42 -6.15
CA PRO A 95 9.60 1.63 -5.77
C PRO A 95 9.39 2.55 -6.98
N ILE A 96 8.25 3.21 -7.03
CA ILE A 96 7.94 4.17 -8.09
C ILE A 96 8.77 5.43 -7.88
N ALA A 97 9.31 6.02 -8.95
CA ALA A 97 10.04 7.27 -8.85
C ALA A 97 9.13 8.42 -8.35
N PRO A 98 9.64 9.35 -7.51
CA PRO A 98 8.81 10.37 -6.86
C PRO A 98 7.95 11.19 -7.81
N ALA A 99 8.45 11.53 -8.99
CA ALA A 99 7.71 12.31 -10.00
C ALA A 99 6.51 11.51 -10.57
N GLU A 100 6.70 10.22 -10.82
CA GLU A 100 5.67 9.31 -11.34
C GLU A 100 4.65 8.97 -10.26
N LEU A 101 5.11 8.80 -9.01
CA LEU A 101 4.23 8.64 -7.86
C LEU A 101 3.33 9.86 -7.70
N ALA A 102 3.89 11.07 -7.73
CA ALA A 102 3.13 12.31 -7.64
C ALA A 102 2.13 12.47 -8.80
N ARG A 103 2.50 12.04 -10.01
CA ARG A 103 1.60 12.03 -11.16
C ARG A 103 0.44 11.05 -10.97
N SER A 104 0.71 9.84 -10.48
CA SER A 104 -0.31 8.83 -10.19
C SER A 104 -1.33 9.34 -9.16
N HIS A 105 -0.88 10.05 -8.14
CA HIS A 105 -1.73 10.59 -7.08
C HIS A 105 -2.70 11.70 -7.54
N GLN A 106 -2.48 12.30 -8.70
CA GLN A 106 -3.40 13.32 -9.26
C GLN A 106 -4.77 12.73 -9.63
N HIS A 107 -4.86 11.42 -9.80
CA HIS A 107 -6.11 10.74 -10.11
C HIS A 107 -7.09 10.64 -8.92
N TRP A 108 -6.63 10.95 -7.69
CA TRP A 108 -7.45 10.85 -6.48
C TRP A 108 -7.46 12.17 -5.69
N PRO A 109 -8.21 13.18 -6.16
CA PRO A 109 -8.27 14.49 -5.50
C PRO A 109 -8.79 14.40 -4.05
N GLU A 110 -9.63 13.41 -3.74
CA GLU A 110 -10.15 13.13 -2.39
C GLU A 110 -9.08 12.66 -1.42
N LEU A 111 -7.98 12.07 -1.90
CA LEU A 111 -6.84 11.62 -1.10
C LEU A 111 -5.67 12.62 -1.10
N ARG A 112 -5.85 13.80 -1.70
CA ARG A 112 -4.75 14.75 -1.96
C ARG A 112 -3.91 15.08 -0.72
N SER A 113 -4.53 15.31 0.43
CA SER A 113 -3.79 15.65 1.66
C SER A 113 -2.91 14.50 2.14
N LEU A 114 -3.39 13.27 2.04
CA LEU A 114 -2.65 12.06 2.41
C LEU A 114 -1.53 11.79 1.40
N ALA A 115 -1.83 11.96 0.12
CA ALA A 115 -0.85 11.83 -0.97
C ALA A 115 0.34 12.79 -0.80
N LEU A 116 0.07 14.07 -0.48
CA LEU A 116 1.13 15.04 -0.23
C LEU A 116 1.96 14.69 1.02
N ALA A 117 1.32 14.20 2.08
CA ALA A 117 2.02 13.76 3.27
C ALA A 117 2.92 12.53 2.99
N LEU A 118 2.41 11.56 2.23
CA LEU A 118 3.19 10.40 1.79
C LEU A 118 4.39 10.81 0.94
N GLN A 119 4.17 11.64 -0.09
CA GLN A 119 5.23 12.14 -0.98
C GLN A 119 6.35 12.85 -0.22
N ALA A 120 6.00 13.62 0.81
CA ALA A 120 6.98 14.37 1.61
C ALA A 120 7.93 13.47 2.42
N GLN A 121 7.56 12.25 2.71
CA GLN A 121 8.36 11.28 3.47
C GLN A 121 8.81 10.06 2.64
N TYR A 122 8.37 9.98 1.37
CA TYR A 122 8.66 8.81 0.54
C TYR A 122 10.17 8.56 0.43
N PRO A 123 10.66 7.35 0.75
CA PRO A 123 12.08 7.09 0.87
C PRO A 123 12.77 7.03 -0.51
N PRO A 124 14.10 7.27 -0.54
CA PRO A 124 14.89 6.95 -1.72
C PRO A 124 14.91 5.43 -1.97
N PRO A 125 15.30 4.96 -3.18
CA PRO A 125 15.28 3.54 -3.55
C PRO A 125 16.45 2.76 -2.90
N LEU A 126 16.46 2.71 -1.58
CA LEU A 126 17.43 1.98 -0.77
C LEU A 126 16.75 0.77 -0.14
N ALA A 127 17.30 -0.42 -0.36
CA ALA A 127 16.79 -1.64 0.25
C ALA A 127 16.79 -1.55 1.78
N GLY A 128 15.76 -2.11 2.40
CA GLY A 128 15.59 -2.15 3.85
C GLY A 128 14.23 -1.67 4.32
N PHE A 129 14.12 -1.45 5.61
CA PHE A 129 12.88 -1.11 6.30
C PHE A 129 12.80 0.40 6.54
N HIS A 130 11.78 1.04 6.01
CA HIS A 130 11.56 2.48 6.09
C HIS A 130 10.30 2.76 6.89
N LEU A 131 10.45 3.31 8.09
CA LEU A 131 9.31 3.74 8.91
C LEU A 131 8.96 5.19 8.60
N LEU A 132 7.74 5.42 8.14
CA LEU A 132 7.16 6.73 7.90
C LEU A 132 6.03 6.97 8.90
N GLU A 133 6.05 8.12 9.59
CA GLU A 133 5.12 8.43 10.67
C GLU A 133 4.18 9.57 10.30
N PHE A 134 2.88 9.33 10.39
CA PHE A 134 1.80 10.26 10.07
C PHE A 134 0.86 10.43 11.28
N GLY A 135 1.42 10.87 12.40
CA GLY A 135 0.71 11.02 13.65
C GLY A 135 0.32 9.69 14.29
N ARG A 136 -0.94 9.26 14.15
CA ARG A 136 -1.41 7.98 14.68
C ARG A 136 -1.43 6.84 13.66
N VAL A 137 -0.93 7.11 12.46
CA VAL A 137 -0.78 6.12 11.38
C VAL A 137 0.68 6.03 10.99
N ASN A 138 1.20 4.82 10.96
CA ASN A 138 2.54 4.51 10.51
C ASN A 138 2.50 3.68 9.25
N LEU A 139 3.42 3.93 8.33
CA LEU A 139 3.74 3.06 7.21
C LEU A 139 5.13 2.47 7.44
N LEU A 140 5.23 1.15 7.54
CA LEU A 140 6.48 0.42 7.47
C LEU A 140 6.61 -0.12 6.04
N LEU A 141 7.41 0.57 5.23
CA LEU A 141 7.65 0.19 3.83
C LEU A 141 8.94 -0.63 3.74
N LEU A 142 8.80 -1.87 3.31
CA LEU A 142 9.88 -2.83 3.14
C LEU A 142 10.32 -2.81 1.68
N LEU A 143 11.42 -2.12 1.38
CA LEU A 143 11.96 -2.04 0.03
C LEU A 143 12.87 -3.25 -0.22
N ASP A 144 12.27 -4.37 -0.64
CA ASP A 144 12.93 -5.62 -0.99
C ASP A 144 11.95 -6.57 -1.67
N ASP A 145 12.43 -7.75 -2.06
CA ASP A 145 11.58 -8.87 -2.44
C ASP A 145 10.65 -9.26 -1.29
N ALA A 146 9.36 -9.47 -1.59
CA ALA A 146 8.35 -9.67 -0.55
C ALA A 146 8.61 -10.90 0.33
N ALA A 147 9.03 -12.03 -0.27
CA ALA A 147 9.31 -13.25 0.50
C ALA A 147 10.50 -13.04 1.45
N SER A 148 11.56 -12.37 0.98
CA SER A 148 12.73 -12.04 1.82
C SER A 148 12.37 -11.06 2.94
N ALA A 149 11.66 -9.98 2.61
CA ALA A 149 11.32 -8.94 3.56
C ALA A 149 10.36 -9.43 4.66
N LEU A 150 9.34 -10.20 4.29
CA LEU A 150 8.37 -10.75 5.24
C LEU A 150 8.99 -11.81 6.16
N ALA A 151 9.97 -12.60 5.67
CA ALA A 151 10.68 -13.57 6.50
C ALA A 151 11.49 -12.93 7.63
N GLU A 152 11.92 -11.67 7.47
CA GLU A 152 12.64 -10.91 8.51
C GLU A 152 11.69 -10.17 9.47
N LEU A 153 10.39 -10.12 9.16
CA LEU A 153 9.40 -9.38 9.94
C LEU A 153 8.79 -10.26 11.02
N THR A 154 8.91 -9.83 12.28
CA THR A 154 8.14 -10.42 13.38
C THR A 154 6.99 -9.49 13.74
N ALA A 155 5.79 -9.77 13.25
CA ALA A 155 4.61 -8.96 13.49
C ALA A 155 3.34 -9.83 13.59
N GLN A 156 2.34 -9.31 14.31
CA GLN A 156 0.98 -9.84 14.24
C GLN A 156 0.16 -8.93 13.32
N VAL A 157 -0.39 -9.50 12.26
CA VAL A 157 -1.18 -8.79 11.25
C VAL A 157 -2.65 -9.07 11.46
N ASP A 158 -3.45 -8.02 11.61
CA ASP A 158 -4.91 -8.11 11.82
C ASP A 158 -5.69 -8.29 10.52
N ALA A 159 -5.16 -7.73 9.41
CA ALA A 159 -5.77 -7.82 8.09
C ALA A 159 -4.70 -7.88 7.00
N TRP A 160 -4.91 -8.70 5.98
CA TRP A 160 -4.03 -8.79 4.83
C TRP A 160 -4.68 -8.23 3.57
N PHE A 161 -3.90 -7.46 2.82
CA PHE A 161 -4.16 -7.02 1.47
C PHE A 161 -3.19 -7.79 0.55
N LEU A 162 -3.67 -8.89 -0.01
CA LEU A 162 -2.88 -9.68 -0.95
C LEU A 162 -3.00 -9.00 -2.32
N ASP A 163 -2.12 -8.05 -2.55
CA ASP A 163 -2.08 -7.24 -3.76
C ASP A 163 -0.77 -7.47 -4.53
N GLY A 164 -0.79 -7.11 -5.78
CA GLY A 164 0.31 -7.28 -6.72
C GLY A 164 -0.19 -7.54 -8.12
N PHE A 165 0.72 -7.54 -9.08
CA PHE A 165 0.38 -7.88 -10.46
C PHE A 165 -0.17 -9.30 -10.57
N SER A 166 -1.02 -9.54 -11.56
CA SER A 166 -1.76 -10.80 -11.71
C SER A 166 -0.84 -12.03 -11.64
N PRO A 167 -1.31 -13.18 -11.12
CA PRO A 167 -0.49 -14.39 -10.95
C PRO A 167 0.18 -14.88 -12.25
N VAL A 168 -0.43 -14.62 -13.39
CA VAL A 168 0.13 -14.99 -14.71
C VAL A 168 1.33 -14.11 -15.06
N LYS A 169 1.32 -12.84 -14.64
CA LYS A 169 2.36 -11.84 -14.95
C LYS A 169 3.44 -11.77 -13.90
N ASN A 170 3.10 -12.00 -12.63
CA ASN A 170 4.05 -12.03 -11.52
C ASN A 170 3.81 -13.25 -10.62
N PRO A 171 4.14 -14.47 -11.05
CA PRO A 171 3.89 -15.68 -10.28
C PRO A 171 4.65 -15.73 -8.94
N ALA A 172 5.78 -15.04 -8.81
CA ALA A 172 6.56 -15.01 -7.58
C ALA A 172 5.79 -14.42 -6.40
N MET A 173 4.92 -13.43 -6.66
CA MET A 173 4.06 -12.81 -5.63
C MET A 173 2.91 -13.72 -5.16
N TRP A 174 2.74 -14.87 -5.80
CA TRP A 174 1.65 -15.83 -5.54
C TRP A 174 2.20 -17.25 -5.28
N SER A 175 3.48 -17.34 -4.96
CA SER A 175 4.15 -18.61 -4.70
C SER A 175 3.91 -19.13 -3.28
N PRO A 176 3.96 -20.46 -3.05
CA PRO A 176 3.87 -21.03 -1.70
C PRO A 176 4.88 -20.41 -0.72
N GLU A 177 6.08 -20.11 -1.20
CA GLU A 177 7.16 -19.55 -0.37
C GLU A 177 6.82 -18.17 0.24
N LEU A 178 5.89 -17.44 -0.38
CA LEU A 178 5.41 -16.16 0.16
C LEU A 178 4.37 -16.36 1.26
N PHE A 179 3.63 -17.49 1.24
CA PHE A 179 2.48 -17.72 2.13
C PHE A 179 2.74 -18.75 3.23
N ASP A 180 3.90 -19.42 3.23
CA ASP A 180 4.34 -20.37 4.26
C ASP A 180 5.07 -19.64 5.43
#